data_3856babb8be5846b8e6005f5d2bd5e2a
#
_entry.id   3856babb8be5846b8e6005f5d2bd5e2a
#
_cell.length_a   1.000
_cell.length_b   1.000
_cell.length_c   1.000
_cell.angle_alpha   90.00
_cell.angle_beta   90.00
_cell.angle_gamma   90.00
#
_symmetry.space_group_name_H-M   'P 1'
#
loop_
_entity.id
_entity.type
_entity.pdbx_description
1 polymer ?
#
loop_
_entity_poly.entity_id
_entity_poly.type
_entity_poly.pdbx_seq_one_letter_code
_entity_poly.pdbx_strand_id
1 'polypeptide(L)'
;MNPIAISAIHQFHEKNNAILTSANGWMMPKRYVGIKDELEIVENFVGIHDISSKVKLILNGDDVFQILSGKAEVISELNRKVMLMRSFKYGFEFNLAELTKNQHFVLTEQQFKDTLTKICQKDISYVDITSGLTGIRLIGPKSRDTICAISSFDIRDKMFPDLSVAQISVMHQHAYLFRTDIEGQLCYDIFVAREIGLYVWNQIIALGNPMGIAPIGTQVMDEIIRDGVTS
;
A
#
# COMPACT_ATOMS: atom_id res chain seq x y z
N MET A 1 13.50 -25.52 -6.08
CA MET A 1 12.75 -24.53 -5.28
C MET A 1 12.90 -23.18 -5.98
N ASN A 2 11.83 -22.51 -6.27
CA ASN A 2 11.93 -21.14 -6.75
C ASN A 2 12.44 -20.25 -5.60
N PRO A 3 13.33 -19.30 -5.84
CA PRO A 3 13.81 -18.40 -4.81
C PRO A 3 12.63 -17.59 -4.26
N ILE A 4 12.51 -17.53 -2.93
CA ILE A 4 11.51 -16.71 -2.26
C ILE A 4 12.12 -15.33 -2.01
N ALA A 5 11.43 -14.29 -2.45
CA ALA A 5 11.84 -12.91 -2.19
C ALA A 5 11.65 -12.56 -0.71
N ILE A 6 12.48 -11.67 -0.20
CA ILE A 6 12.36 -11.10 1.15
C ILE A 6 12.27 -9.57 1.06
N SER A 7 11.52 -8.94 1.95
CA SER A 7 11.43 -7.49 2.02
C SER A 7 12.67 -6.88 2.70
N ALA A 8 12.85 -5.57 2.57
CA ALA A 8 13.89 -4.86 3.32
C ALA A 8 13.65 -4.90 4.85
N ILE A 9 12.43 -5.18 5.26
CA ILE A 9 11.99 -5.22 6.67
C ILE A 9 12.16 -6.63 7.28
N HIS A 10 12.54 -7.63 6.48
CA HIS A 10 12.58 -9.04 6.89
C HIS A 10 13.34 -9.29 8.22
N GLN A 11 14.48 -8.65 8.42
CA GLN A 11 15.24 -8.77 9.66
C GLN A 11 14.46 -8.26 10.89
N PHE A 12 13.61 -7.25 10.73
CA PHE A 12 12.73 -6.78 11.80
C PHE A 12 11.69 -7.86 12.15
N HIS A 13 11.10 -8.50 11.14
CA HIS A 13 10.11 -9.55 11.34
C HIS A 13 10.70 -10.72 12.14
N GLU A 14 11.88 -11.21 11.76
CA GLU A 14 12.57 -12.29 12.47
C GLU A 14 12.91 -11.91 13.92
N LYS A 15 13.48 -10.70 14.14
CA LYS A 15 13.85 -10.21 15.49
C LYS A 15 12.66 -10.04 16.41
N ASN A 16 11.48 -9.78 15.86
CA ASN A 16 10.24 -9.62 16.62
C ASN A 16 9.39 -10.90 16.63
N ASN A 17 9.98 -12.06 16.34
CA ASN A 17 9.37 -13.38 16.41
C ASN A 17 8.08 -13.50 15.56
N ALA A 18 8.01 -12.82 14.41
CA ALA A 18 6.90 -12.97 13.51
C ALA A 18 6.79 -14.41 13.00
N ILE A 19 5.60 -14.96 12.98
CA ILE A 19 5.33 -16.19 12.25
C ILE A 19 5.28 -15.82 10.78
N LEU A 20 6.23 -16.38 10.00
CA LEU A 20 6.37 -16.08 8.58
C LEU A 20 5.53 -17.01 7.70
N THR A 21 5.13 -16.53 6.54
CA THR A 21 4.42 -17.28 5.50
C THR A 21 4.90 -16.87 4.12
N SER A 22 4.76 -17.77 3.15
CA SER A 22 4.96 -17.42 1.75
C SER A 22 3.69 -16.78 1.20
N ALA A 23 3.77 -15.52 0.79
CA ALA A 23 2.69 -14.77 0.17
C ALA A 23 3.20 -14.12 -1.12
N ASN A 24 2.55 -14.39 -2.25
CA ASN A 24 2.89 -13.81 -3.56
C ASN A 24 4.36 -14.01 -3.98
N GLY A 25 4.98 -15.14 -3.58
CA GLY A 25 6.40 -15.41 -3.84
C GLY A 25 7.37 -14.69 -2.91
N TRP A 26 6.87 -14.03 -1.86
CA TRP A 26 7.66 -13.35 -0.83
C TRP A 26 7.49 -14.02 0.52
N MET A 27 8.52 -13.97 1.37
CA MET A 27 8.42 -14.33 2.78
C MET A 27 7.91 -13.13 3.57
N MET A 28 6.68 -13.22 4.06
CA MET A 28 5.97 -12.12 4.72
C MET A 28 5.54 -12.51 6.14
N PRO A 29 5.37 -11.54 7.06
CA PRO A 29 4.83 -11.82 8.38
C PRO A 29 3.36 -12.24 8.27
N LYS A 30 3.05 -13.45 8.72
CA LYS A 30 1.68 -13.93 8.85
C LYS A 30 0.99 -13.27 10.05
N ARG A 31 1.71 -13.23 11.19
CA ARG A 31 1.29 -12.58 12.44
C ARG A 31 2.47 -12.43 13.40
N TYR A 32 2.33 -11.51 14.36
CA TYR A 32 3.30 -11.33 15.46
C TYR A 32 2.74 -11.83 16.78
N VAL A 33 1.47 -11.61 17.02
CA VAL A 33 0.74 -12.02 18.23
C VAL A 33 -0.53 -12.79 17.84
N GLY A 34 -1.48 -12.95 18.76
CA GLY A 34 -2.79 -13.53 18.47
C GLY A 34 -3.58 -12.65 17.50
N ILE A 35 -4.40 -13.27 16.65
CA ILE A 35 -5.20 -12.52 15.66
C ILE A 35 -6.16 -11.52 16.33
N LYS A 36 -6.70 -11.87 17.50
CA LYS A 36 -7.58 -10.96 18.28
C LYS A 36 -6.83 -9.73 18.79
N ASP A 37 -5.59 -9.92 19.22
CA ASP A 37 -4.74 -8.82 19.70
C ASP A 37 -4.37 -7.89 18.53
N GLU A 38 -4.06 -8.45 17.35
CA GLU A 38 -3.79 -7.65 16.15
C GLU A 38 -5.05 -6.93 15.64
N LEU A 39 -6.24 -7.51 15.74
CA LEU A 39 -7.52 -6.84 15.44
C LEU A 39 -7.75 -5.66 16.40
N GLU A 40 -7.55 -5.86 17.71
CA GLU A 40 -7.68 -4.80 18.71
C GLU A 40 -6.73 -3.61 18.43
N ILE A 41 -5.50 -3.89 17.93
CA ILE A 41 -4.56 -2.85 17.51
C ILE A 41 -5.15 -2.03 16.35
N VAL A 42 -5.73 -2.69 15.34
CA VAL A 42 -6.30 -1.99 14.17
C VAL A 42 -7.57 -1.22 14.54
N GLU A 43 -8.39 -1.74 15.44
CA GLU A 43 -9.63 -1.10 15.87
C GLU A 43 -9.40 0.15 16.75
N ASN A 44 -8.38 0.15 17.60
CA ASN A 44 -8.20 1.18 18.63
C ASN A 44 -6.95 2.04 18.47
N PHE A 45 -5.95 1.59 17.69
CA PHE A 45 -4.62 2.22 17.60
C PHE A 45 -4.13 2.33 16.15
N VAL A 46 -2.92 1.82 15.88
CA VAL A 46 -2.31 1.76 14.53
C VAL A 46 -1.65 0.41 14.31
N GLY A 47 -2.14 -0.34 13.35
CA GLY A 47 -1.42 -1.46 12.78
C GLY A 47 -0.40 -0.99 11.74
N ILE A 48 0.88 -1.41 11.87
CA ILE A 48 1.88 -1.24 10.81
C ILE A 48 2.12 -2.57 10.12
N HIS A 49 1.94 -2.61 8.79
CA HIS A 49 1.98 -3.82 7.98
C HIS A 49 2.94 -3.70 6.80
N ASP A 50 3.76 -4.73 6.58
CA ASP A 50 4.65 -4.82 5.40
C ASP A 50 3.86 -5.28 4.18
N ILE A 51 3.72 -4.38 3.21
CA ILE A 51 3.07 -4.63 1.92
C ILE A 51 4.04 -4.65 0.74
N SER A 52 5.33 -4.92 1.00
CA SER A 52 6.37 -4.92 -0.03
C SER A 52 6.14 -5.98 -1.12
N SER A 53 5.37 -7.02 -0.84
CA SER A 53 5.01 -8.07 -1.81
C SER A 53 3.96 -7.65 -2.84
N LYS A 54 3.21 -6.56 -2.62
CA LYS A 54 2.26 -6.03 -3.61
C LYS A 54 3.00 -5.60 -4.86
N VAL A 55 2.44 -5.90 -6.02
CA VAL A 55 2.98 -5.48 -7.32
C VAL A 55 2.84 -3.98 -7.48
N LYS A 56 3.94 -3.34 -7.86
CA LYS A 56 4.06 -1.91 -8.13
C LYS A 56 4.58 -1.72 -9.56
N LEU A 57 3.74 -1.15 -10.43
CA LEU A 57 4.12 -0.84 -11.80
C LEU A 57 4.06 0.68 -12.02
N ILE A 58 5.04 1.22 -12.74
CA ILE A 58 4.92 2.53 -13.36
C ILE A 58 4.46 2.34 -14.79
N LEU A 59 3.34 2.93 -15.13
CA LEU A 59 2.84 2.99 -16.50
C LEU A 59 3.19 4.36 -17.09
N ASN A 60 3.72 4.36 -18.31
CA ASN A 60 4.06 5.57 -19.03
C ASN A 60 3.33 5.57 -20.37
N GLY A 61 2.71 6.67 -20.72
CA GLY A 61 2.00 6.85 -21.98
C GLY A 61 1.04 8.02 -21.91
N ASP A 62 0.63 8.49 -23.08
CA ASP A 62 -0.47 9.41 -23.21
C ASP A 62 -1.79 8.66 -23.07
N ASP A 63 -2.80 9.29 -22.45
CA ASP A 63 -4.15 8.75 -22.33
C ASP A 63 -4.28 7.37 -21.64
N VAL A 64 -3.35 7.01 -20.73
CA VAL A 64 -3.37 5.73 -19.98
C VAL A 64 -4.73 5.46 -19.36
N PHE A 65 -5.34 6.49 -18.74
CA PHE A 65 -6.67 6.37 -18.15
C PHE A 65 -7.74 6.00 -19.18
N GLN A 66 -7.77 6.67 -20.34
CA GLN A 66 -8.76 6.41 -21.40
C GLN A 66 -8.60 4.99 -21.98
N ILE A 67 -7.35 4.56 -22.20
CA ILE A 67 -7.05 3.22 -22.69
C ILE A 67 -7.53 2.16 -21.70
N LEU A 68 -7.27 2.34 -20.40
CA LEU A 68 -7.71 1.41 -19.38
C LEU A 68 -9.24 1.44 -19.19
N SER A 69 -9.88 2.62 -19.22
CA SER A 69 -11.35 2.75 -19.13
C SER A 69 -12.07 2.10 -20.29
N GLY A 70 -11.45 2.03 -21.46
CA GLY A 70 -11.97 1.28 -22.61
C GLY A 70 -11.89 -0.25 -22.46
N LYS A 71 -11.12 -0.74 -21.50
CA LYS A 71 -10.87 -2.17 -21.29
C LYS A 71 -11.36 -2.69 -19.93
N ALA A 72 -11.47 -1.83 -18.93
CA ALA A 72 -11.85 -2.16 -17.56
C ALA A 72 -12.92 -1.19 -17.03
N GLU A 73 -13.81 -1.69 -16.18
CA GLU A 73 -14.81 -0.86 -15.51
C GLU A 73 -14.16 0.06 -14.47
N VAL A 74 -14.50 1.34 -14.47
CA VAL A 74 -14.11 2.30 -13.43
C VAL A 74 -15.09 2.15 -12.27
N ILE A 75 -14.60 1.67 -11.11
CA ILE A 75 -15.44 1.43 -9.92
C ILE A 75 -15.60 2.71 -9.11
N SER A 76 -14.51 3.47 -8.95
CA SER A 76 -14.51 4.71 -8.17
C SER A 76 -13.59 5.75 -8.79
N GLU A 77 -14.03 6.97 -8.77
CA GLU A 77 -13.28 8.14 -9.26
C GLU A 77 -13.51 9.32 -8.33
N LEU A 78 -12.41 9.92 -7.85
CA LEU A 78 -12.47 11.20 -7.14
C LEU A 78 -12.61 12.34 -8.16
N ASN A 79 -13.64 13.15 -8.01
CA ASN A 79 -13.88 14.34 -8.86
C ASN A 79 -12.95 15.49 -8.44
N ARG A 80 -11.64 15.36 -8.66
CA ARG A 80 -10.60 16.37 -8.37
C ARG A 80 -9.52 16.42 -9.44
N LYS A 81 -8.85 17.57 -9.54
CA LYS A 81 -7.88 17.88 -10.61
C LYS A 81 -6.42 17.46 -10.33
N VAL A 82 -6.08 16.89 -9.18
CA VAL A 82 -4.67 16.67 -8.79
C VAL A 82 -4.51 15.32 -8.06
N MET A 83 -3.54 14.55 -8.51
CA MET A 83 -3.10 13.27 -7.90
C MET A 83 -4.26 12.36 -7.50
N LEU A 84 -5.00 11.90 -8.50
CA LEU A 84 -6.16 11.06 -8.35
C LEU A 84 -5.77 9.60 -8.34
N MET A 85 -6.43 8.83 -7.49
CA MET A 85 -6.44 7.38 -7.59
C MET A 85 -7.82 6.93 -8.09
N ARG A 86 -7.80 5.97 -9.02
CA ARG A 86 -9.01 5.36 -9.58
C ARG A 86 -8.93 3.87 -9.42
N SER A 87 -10.02 3.26 -8.98
CA SER A 87 -10.14 1.82 -8.90
C SER A 87 -10.80 1.27 -10.16
N PHE A 88 -10.22 0.21 -10.69
CA PHE A 88 -10.68 -0.46 -11.92
C PHE A 88 -11.01 -1.92 -11.64
N LYS A 89 -11.96 -2.46 -12.39
CA LYS A 89 -12.32 -3.87 -12.36
C LYS A 89 -12.18 -4.50 -13.75
N TYR A 90 -11.35 -5.55 -13.83
CA TYR A 90 -11.16 -6.37 -15.03
C TYR A 90 -11.09 -7.86 -14.64
N GLY A 91 -12.18 -8.39 -14.08
CA GLY A 91 -12.15 -9.70 -13.40
C GLY A 91 -11.34 -9.70 -12.08
N PHE A 92 -10.65 -8.62 -11.77
CA PHE A 92 -9.94 -8.29 -10.52
C PHE A 92 -9.89 -6.78 -10.36
N GLU A 93 -9.62 -6.33 -9.15
CA GLU A 93 -9.51 -4.90 -8.84
C GLU A 93 -8.04 -4.46 -8.80
N PHE A 94 -7.78 -3.26 -9.29
CA PHE A 94 -6.49 -2.58 -9.19
C PHE A 94 -6.65 -1.07 -9.08
N ASN A 95 -5.70 -0.42 -8.44
CA ASN A 95 -5.68 1.03 -8.29
C ASN A 95 -4.68 1.65 -9.25
N LEU A 96 -5.12 2.69 -9.96
CA LEU A 96 -4.31 3.53 -10.84
C LEU A 96 -4.18 4.92 -10.22
N ALA A 97 -2.99 5.28 -9.81
CA ALA A 97 -2.66 6.60 -9.27
C ALA A 97 -1.97 7.45 -10.33
N GLU A 98 -2.51 8.61 -10.64
CA GLU A 98 -1.91 9.57 -11.57
C GLU A 98 -0.82 10.37 -10.84
N LEU A 99 0.44 10.12 -11.17
CA LEU A 99 1.58 10.86 -10.63
C LEU A 99 1.86 12.14 -11.42
N THR A 100 1.78 12.03 -12.75
CA THR A 100 1.85 13.12 -13.71
C THR A 100 0.92 12.79 -14.87
N LYS A 101 0.72 13.74 -15.80
CA LYS A 101 -0.11 13.53 -16.99
C LYS A 101 0.24 12.23 -17.76
N ASN A 102 1.52 11.88 -17.83
CA ASN A 102 2.01 10.76 -18.64
C ASN A 102 2.61 9.62 -17.80
N GLN A 103 2.53 9.71 -16.47
CA GLN A 103 3.08 8.70 -15.57
C GLN A 103 2.08 8.32 -14.49
N HIS A 104 1.83 7.03 -14.36
CA HIS A 104 0.86 6.48 -13.43
C HIS A 104 1.49 5.36 -12.61
N PHE A 105 1.11 5.28 -11.34
CA PHE A 105 1.51 4.19 -10.45
C PHE A 105 0.34 3.21 -10.33
N VAL A 106 0.59 1.93 -10.58
CA VAL A 106 -0.40 0.89 -10.38
C VAL A 106 -0.01 0.02 -9.19
N LEU A 107 -1.00 -0.25 -8.34
CA LEU A 107 -0.90 -1.17 -7.24
C LEU A 107 -1.88 -2.33 -7.47
N THR A 108 -1.37 -3.57 -7.43
CA THR A 108 -2.18 -4.78 -7.61
C THR A 108 -1.54 -5.99 -6.90
N GLU A 109 -2.25 -7.12 -6.90
CA GLU A 109 -1.73 -8.37 -6.37
C GLU A 109 -0.91 -9.14 -7.40
N GLN A 110 0.05 -9.95 -6.95
CA GLN A 110 0.98 -10.69 -7.82
C GLN A 110 0.28 -11.59 -8.84
N GLN A 111 -0.81 -12.22 -8.45
CA GLN A 111 -1.60 -13.10 -9.32
C GLN A 111 -2.22 -12.38 -10.54
N PHE A 112 -2.39 -11.06 -10.47
CA PHE A 112 -3.01 -10.25 -11.53
C PHE A 112 -1.99 -9.52 -12.40
N LYS A 113 -0.71 -9.55 -12.04
CA LYS A 113 0.36 -8.85 -12.75
C LYS A 113 0.38 -9.16 -14.24
N ASP A 114 0.38 -10.45 -14.61
CA ASP A 114 0.47 -10.88 -16.01
C ASP A 114 -0.77 -10.46 -16.81
N THR A 115 -1.94 -10.49 -16.19
CA THR A 115 -3.18 -10.04 -16.83
C THR A 115 -3.14 -8.54 -17.08
N LEU A 116 -2.74 -7.76 -16.08
CA LEU A 116 -2.63 -6.32 -16.20
C LEU A 116 -1.59 -5.90 -17.25
N THR A 117 -0.41 -6.54 -17.26
CA THR A 117 0.62 -6.24 -18.26
C THR A 117 0.19 -6.59 -19.68
N LYS A 118 -0.63 -7.63 -19.87
CA LYS A 118 -1.25 -7.94 -21.18
C LYS A 118 -2.26 -6.87 -21.62
N ILE A 119 -3.01 -6.28 -20.69
CA ILE A 119 -3.91 -5.15 -21.01
C ILE A 119 -3.12 -3.95 -21.53
N CYS A 120 -1.93 -3.71 -20.98
CA CYS A 120 -1.06 -2.59 -21.34
C CYS A 120 -0.34 -2.78 -22.69
N GLN A 121 -0.14 -3.99 -23.16
CA GLN A 121 0.86 -4.48 -24.14
C GLN A 121 0.97 -3.80 -25.52
N LYS A 122 0.15 -2.85 -25.91
CA LYS A 122 0.34 -2.19 -27.22
C LYS A 122 0.46 -0.67 -27.15
N ASP A 123 -0.18 -0.11 -26.14
CA ASP A 123 -0.43 1.32 -26.10
C ASP A 123 0.22 2.00 -24.88
N ILE A 124 0.63 1.18 -23.87
CA ILE A 124 1.16 1.67 -22.60
C ILE A 124 2.48 0.94 -22.30
N SER A 125 3.57 1.69 -22.14
CA SER A 125 4.80 1.12 -21.62
C SER A 125 4.77 0.99 -20.10
N TYR A 126 5.39 -0.06 -19.56
CA TYR A 126 5.43 -0.25 -18.11
C TYR A 126 6.80 -0.65 -17.60
N VAL A 127 7.07 -0.29 -16.35
CA VAL A 127 8.25 -0.72 -15.60
C VAL A 127 7.78 -1.35 -14.29
N ASP A 128 8.24 -2.57 -14.03
CA ASP A 128 8.02 -3.23 -12.74
C ASP A 128 9.03 -2.71 -11.71
N ILE A 129 8.53 -2.00 -10.70
CA ILE A 129 9.32 -1.45 -9.59
C ILE A 129 9.02 -2.17 -8.27
N THR A 130 8.39 -3.35 -8.33
CA THR A 130 7.98 -4.11 -7.14
C THR A 130 9.13 -4.32 -6.16
N SER A 131 10.27 -4.80 -6.67
CA SER A 131 11.45 -5.06 -5.84
C SER A 131 12.27 -3.81 -5.52
N GLY A 132 12.02 -2.68 -6.17
CA GLY A 132 12.71 -1.41 -5.94
C GLY A 132 12.15 -0.59 -4.79
N LEU A 133 10.94 -0.91 -4.32
CA LEU A 133 10.26 -0.17 -3.27
C LEU A 133 9.88 -1.08 -2.10
N THR A 134 10.10 -0.55 -0.89
CA THR A 134 9.47 -1.05 0.34
C THR A 134 8.09 -0.43 0.47
N GLY A 135 7.09 -1.26 0.74
CA GLY A 135 5.72 -0.81 1.00
C GLY A 135 5.36 -0.98 2.47
N ILE A 136 4.88 0.07 3.09
CA ILE A 136 4.50 0.12 4.50
C ILE A 136 3.06 0.61 4.58
N ARG A 137 2.17 -0.17 5.20
CA ARG A 137 0.79 0.20 5.47
C ARG A 137 0.61 0.61 6.91
N LEU A 138 -0.10 1.72 7.12
CA LEU A 138 -0.62 2.14 8.43
C LEU A 138 -2.13 2.06 8.39
N ILE A 139 -2.74 1.30 9.29
CA ILE A 139 -4.19 1.11 9.35
C ILE A 139 -4.71 1.27 10.76
N GLY A 140 -5.86 1.92 10.91
CA GLY A 140 -6.53 2.15 12.17
C GLY A 140 -6.73 3.64 12.50
N PRO A 141 -7.49 3.97 13.57
CA PRO A 141 -7.96 5.33 13.86
C PRO A 141 -6.83 6.34 14.12
N LYS A 142 -5.66 5.91 14.60
CA LYS A 142 -4.49 6.76 14.87
C LYS A 142 -3.49 6.85 13.73
N SER A 143 -3.79 6.26 12.55
CA SER A 143 -2.90 6.27 11.39
C SER A 143 -2.58 7.69 10.91
N ARG A 144 -3.58 8.60 10.94
CA ARG A 144 -3.38 10.02 10.60
C ARG A 144 -2.35 10.69 11.51
N ASP A 145 -2.49 10.52 12.82
CA ASP A 145 -1.58 11.13 13.79
C ASP A 145 -0.15 10.62 13.59
N THR A 146 0.00 9.34 13.24
CA THR A 146 1.29 8.74 12.89
C THR A 146 1.89 9.37 11.64
N ILE A 147 1.11 9.60 10.57
CA ILE A 147 1.61 10.30 9.37
C ILE A 147 2.04 11.73 9.72
N CYS A 148 1.27 12.46 10.54
CA CYS A 148 1.63 13.81 10.98
C CYS A 148 2.95 13.85 11.78
N ALA A 149 3.31 12.77 12.47
CA ALA A 149 4.59 12.67 13.20
C ALA A 149 5.80 12.46 12.28
N ILE A 150 5.61 11.94 11.07
CA ILE A 150 6.68 11.56 10.13
C ILE A 150 6.77 12.47 8.90
N SER A 151 5.76 13.29 8.64
CA SER A 151 5.69 14.18 7.48
C SER A 151 4.93 15.47 7.81
N SER A 152 5.34 16.58 7.20
CA SER A 152 4.63 17.86 7.27
C SER A 152 3.55 18.02 6.20
N PHE A 153 3.25 16.98 5.42
CA PHE A 153 2.23 17.00 4.39
C PHE A 153 0.83 17.11 5.00
N ASP A 154 -0.03 17.96 4.43
CA ASP A 154 -1.39 18.16 4.92
C ASP A 154 -2.32 17.02 4.52
N ILE A 155 -2.58 16.10 5.47
CA ILE A 155 -3.40 14.90 5.29
C ILE A 155 -4.82 15.03 5.86
N ARG A 156 -5.29 16.27 6.15
CA ARG A 156 -6.68 16.48 6.55
C ARG A 156 -7.64 16.01 5.46
N ASP A 157 -8.80 15.48 5.82
CA ASP A 157 -9.77 14.88 4.87
C ASP A 157 -10.14 15.83 3.73
N LYS A 158 -10.18 17.13 3.99
CA LYS A 158 -10.44 18.13 2.95
C LYS A 158 -9.34 18.20 1.89
N MET A 159 -8.09 17.98 2.28
CA MET A 159 -6.90 18.09 1.43
C MET A 159 -6.47 16.74 0.85
N PHE A 160 -6.60 15.69 1.66
CA PHE A 160 -6.20 14.34 1.31
C PHE A 160 -7.30 13.33 1.70
N PRO A 161 -8.44 13.33 0.97
CA PRO A 161 -9.55 12.39 1.23
C PRO A 161 -9.16 10.96 0.84
N ASP A 162 -10.06 10.01 1.10
CA ASP A 162 -9.93 8.66 0.57
C ASP A 162 -9.71 8.65 -0.95
N LEU A 163 -9.04 7.64 -1.48
CA LEU A 163 -8.59 7.50 -2.88
C LEU A 163 -7.65 8.62 -3.35
N SER A 164 -6.84 9.16 -2.45
CA SER A 164 -5.82 10.16 -2.78
C SER A 164 -4.42 9.57 -2.83
N VAL A 165 -3.60 10.14 -3.70
CA VAL A 165 -2.16 9.85 -3.80
C VAL A 165 -1.37 11.15 -3.76
N ALA A 166 -0.19 11.11 -3.19
CA ALA A 166 0.76 12.22 -3.20
C ALA A 166 2.21 11.73 -3.23
N GLN A 167 3.08 12.52 -3.84
CA GLN A 167 4.51 12.40 -3.64
C GLN A 167 4.89 13.36 -2.50
N ILE A 168 5.44 12.82 -1.44
CA ILE A 168 5.72 13.56 -0.21
C ILE A 168 7.15 13.34 0.28
N SER A 169 7.55 14.12 1.28
CA SER A 169 8.75 13.85 2.06
C SER A 169 8.36 13.18 3.38
N VAL A 170 8.89 11.99 3.61
CA VAL A 170 8.81 11.27 4.89
C VAL A 170 10.20 11.23 5.47
N MET A 171 10.44 11.91 6.61
CA MET A 171 11.78 12.01 7.23
C MET A 171 12.86 12.43 6.24
N HIS A 172 12.56 13.46 5.43
CA HIS A 172 13.43 13.99 4.36
C HIS A 172 13.74 13.01 3.21
N GLN A 173 13.05 11.88 3.14
CA GLN A 173 13.14 10.93 2.05
C GLN A 173 11.92 11.03 1.13
N HIS A 174 12.14 10.86 -0.19
CA HIS A 174 11.04 10.79 -1.14
C HIS A 174 10.17 9.56 -0.88
N ALA A 175 8.86 9.76 -0.84
CA ALA A 175 7.87 8.71 -0.67
C ALA A 175 6.63 8.95 -1.54
N TYR A 176 6.01 7.88 -1.98
CA TYR A 176 4.63 7.91 -2.43
C TYR A 176 3.72 7.61 -1.24
N LEU A 177 2.73 8.45 -1.02
CA LEU A 177 1.68 8.25 -0.02
C LEU A 177 0.36 8.01 -0.73
N PHE A 178 -0.29 6.91 -0.40
CA PHE A 178 -1.63 6.57 -0.86
C PHE A 178 -2.56 6.56 0.34
N ARG A 179 -3.78 7.04 0.18
CA ARG A 179 -4.86 6.79 1.10
C ARG A 179 -5.92 5.94 0.42
N THR A 180 -6.18 4.76 0.97
CA THR A 180 -7.26 3.85 0.54
C THR A 180 -7.84 3.25 1.80
N ASP A 181 -8.91 3.86 2.29
CA ASP A 181 -9.56 3.41 3.52
C ASP A 181 -10.13 2.00 3.30
N ILE A 182 -10.00 1.11 4.28
CA ILE A 182 -10.39 -0.29 4.20
C ILE A 182 -11.47 -0.56 5.26
N GLU A 183 -12.67 -0.95 4.83
CA GLU A 183 -13.80 -1.27 5.70
C GLU A 183 -14.04 -0.19 6.78
N GLY A 184 -14.01 1.07 6.35
CA GLY A 184 -14.21 2.22 7.23
C GLY A 184 -13.01 2.59 8.12
N GLN A 185 -11.91 1.83 8.07
CA GLN A 185 -10.68 2.15 8.77
C GLN A 185 -9.78 3.06 7.93
N LEU A 186 -9.22 4.10 8.54
CA LEU A 186 -8.20 4.93 7.91
C LEU A 186 -7.00 4.07 7.51
N CYS A 187 -6.62 4.12 6.23
CA CYS A 187 -5.52 3.33 5.73
C CYS A 187 -4.61 4.17 4.82
N TYR A 188 -3.32 4.17 5.14
CA TYR A 188 -2.28 4.86 4.39
C TYR A 188 -1.19 3.89 3.97
N ASP A 189 -0.88 3.83 2.67
CA ASP A 189 0.24 3.07 2.12
C ASP A 189 1.38 4.01 1.76
N ILE A 190 2.56 3.75 2.30
CA ILE A 190 3.79 4.52 2.08
C ILE A 190 4.74 3.64 1.27
N PHE A 191 5.24 4.16 0.15
CA PHE A 191 6.27 3.49 -0.64
C PHE A 191 7.53 4.34 -0.67
N VAL A 192 8.64 3.75 -0.22
CA VAL A 192 9.97 4.36 -0.19
C VAL A 192 10.97 3.48 -0.92
N ALA A 193 12.12 4.03 -1.31
CA ALA A 193 13.19 3.26 -1.90
C ALA A 193 13.58 2.08 -0.99
N ARG A 194 13.82 0.91 -1.58
CA ARG A 194 14.05 -0.35 -0.84
C ARG A 194 15.17 -0.23 0.19
N GLU A 195 16.26 0.43 -0.17
CA GLU A 195 17.48 0.55 0.65
C GLU A 195 17.26 1.32 1.97
N ILE A 196 16.27 2.20 2.02
CA ILE A 196 15.91 2.94 3.24
C ILE A 196 14.71 2.34 3.98
N GLY A 197 14.10 1.28 3.46
CA GLY A 197 12.86 0.71 3.96
C GLY A 197 12.89 0.33 5.44
N LEU A 198 13.94 -0.38 5.88
CA LEU A 198 14.09 -0.76 7.29
C LEU A 198 14.30 0.47 8.20
N TYR A 199 15.04 1.47 7.74
CA TYR A 199 15.22 2.71 8.49
C TYR A 199 13.87 3.41 8.69
N VAL A 200 13.11 3.62 7.60
CA VAL A 200 11.80 4.30 7.66
C VAL A 200 10.82 3.52 8.54
N TRP A 201 10.77 2.19 8.42
CA TRP A 201 9.96 1.33 9.28
C TRP A 201 10.25 1.55 10.77
N ASN A 202 11.52 1.49 11.16
CA ASN A 202 11.93 1.66 12.56
C ASN A 202 11.60 3.06 13.08
N GLN A 203 11.75 4.10 12.25
CA GLN A 203 11.41 5.46 12.63
C GLN A 203 9.89 5.65 12.78
N ILE A 204 9.09 5.05 11.90
CA ILE A 204 7.63 5.07 12.02
C ILE A 204 7.20 4.43 13.35
N ILE A 205 7.77 3.27 13.70
CA ILE A 205 7.47 2.63 14.98
C ILE A 205 7.87 3.53 16.16
N ALA A 206 9.07 4.10 16.13
CA ALA A 206 9.56 4.93 17.22
C ALA A 206 8.69 6.18 17.44
N LEU A 207 8.33 6.89 16.36
CA LEU A 207 7.50 8.09 16.41
C LEU A 207 6.02 7.79 16.60
N GLY A 208 5.56 6.62 16.14
CA GLY A 208 4.18 6.14 16.32
C GLY A 208 3.88 5.52 17.69
N ASN A 209 4.91 5.31 18.52
CA ASN A 209 4.72 4.69 19.84
C ASN A 209 3.68 5.39 20.73
N PRO A 210 3.60 6.74 20.79
CA PRO A 210 2.53 7.42 21.55
C PRO A 210 1.12 7.16 21.01
N MET A 211 0.97 6.73 19.74
CA MET A 211 -0.29 6.38 19.09
C MET A 211 -0.65 4.90 19.26
N GLY A 212 0.16 4.12 19.99
CA GLY A 212 -0.04 2.70 20.20
C GLY A 212 0.26 1.84 18.95
N ILE A 213 1.21 2.28 18.10
CA ILE A 213 1.58 1.54 16.90
C ILE A 213 2.17 0.17 17.23
N ALA A 214 1.70 -0.86 16.54
CA ALA A 214 2.28 -2.20 16.64
C ALA A 214 2.28 -2.92 15.28
N PRO A 215 3.26 -3.82 15.05
CA PRO A 215 3.32 -4.58 13.81
C PRO A 215 2.20 -5.61 13.75
N ILE A 216 1.60 -5.74 12.55
CA ILE A 216 0.54 -6.70 12.25
C ILE A 216 0.90 -7.53 11.02
N GLY A 217 0.32 -8.72 10.91
CA GLY A 217 0.60 -9.65 9.82
C GLY A 217 -0.46 -9.66 8.72
N THR A 218 -0.24 -10.51 7.72
CA THR A 218 -1.17 -10.69 6.60
C THR A 218 -2.50 -11.27 7.05
N GLN A 219 -2.49 -12.13 8.09
CA GLN A 219 -3.68 -12.84 8.54
C GLN A 219 -4.78 -11.89 9.07
N VAL A 220 -4.42 -10.86 9.81
CA VAL A 220 -5.40 -9.86 10.30
C VAL A 220 -5.95 -9.03 9.15
N MET A 221 -5.13 -8.71 8.14
CA MET A 221 -5.61 -7.99 6.96
C MET A 221 -6.63 -8.80 6.17
N ASP A 222 -6.39 -10.11 6.01
CA ASP A 222 -7.34 -11.02 5.35
C ASP A 222 -8.67 -11.12 6.12
N GLU A 223 -8.63 -11.06 7.47
CA GLU A 223 -9.82 -11.07 8.31
C GLU A 223 -10.65 -9.78 8.15
N ILE A 224 -10.01 -8.61 8.23
CA ILE A 224 -10.67 -7.31 8.07
C ILE A 224 -11.41 -7.23 6.72
N ILE A 225 -10.73 -7.64 5.63
CA ILE A 225 -11.32 -7.61 4.28
C ILE A 225 -12.48 -8.61 4.16
N ARG A 226 -12.39 -9.78 4.81
CA ARG A 226 -13.44 -10.80 4.76
C ARG A 226 -14.70 -10.38 5.50
N ASP A 227 -14.54 -9.78 6.68
CA ASP A 227 -15.67 -9.34 7.51
C ASP A 227 -16.45 -8.20 6.84
N GLY A 228 -15.76 -7.31 6.12
CA GLY A 228 -16.38 -6.25 5.33
C GLY A 228 -17.19 -6.75 4.13
N VAL A 229 -16.79 -7.86 3.53
CA VAL A 229 -17.55 -8.48 2.40
C VAL A 229 -18.83 -9.17 2.89
N THR A 230 -18.93 -9.48 4.19
CA THR A 230 -20.07 -10.21 4.79
C THR A 230 -21.07 -9.31 5.50
N SER A 231 -20.77 -8.02 5.65
CA SER A 231 -21.64 -6.99 6.24
C SER A 231 -22.34 -6.17 5.14
#